data_3bdd9e27cf6f93715bf960fe112afb8b
#
_entry.id   3bdd9e27cf6f93715bf960fe112afb8b
#
_cell.length_a   1.000
_cell.length_b   1.000
_cell.length_c   1.000
_cell.angle_alpha   90.00
_cell.angle_beta   90.00
_cell.angle_gamma   90.00
#
_symmetry.space_group_name_H-M   'P 1'
#
loop_
_entity.id
_entity.type
_entity.pdbx_description
1 polymer ?
#
loop_
_entity_poly.entity_id
_entity_poly.type
_entity_poly.pdbx_seq_one_letter_code
_entity_poly.pdbx_strand_id
1 'polypeptide(L)'
;AADLFISLSDNIQETFGLTPAEAMAAGLPCVVTDWDGYRDTVRHGVDGFRIPTFSPRPGLGEDLAFNHDNGWLSYDNYVGAAAQMTAVDLPAAANALSALIDNPGLRRTMGAAGRQRITEELDWSQVIPRYQAFWGELADRRAKATPEAPDQARRLVNPRRTDPFTLFAAYPTRPLQASDRLRLGAARDWPGAQAILSRNLAMAGRWAMASDEECQAVLDLVVATGEASVADILAAMPAPRRPYVERSLLWLMKFDILRLTETSSLAPLQGDLPGA
;
A
#
# COMPACT_ATOMS: atom_id res chain seq x y z
N ALA A 1 9.00 -11.80 24.75
CA ALA A 1 7.77 -11.08 25.06
C ALA A 1 7.72 -9.83 24.19
N ALA A 2 6.57 -9.49 23.65
CA ALA A 2 6.32 -8.29 22.86
C ALA A 2 5.09 -7.58 23.45
N ASP A 3 5.01 -6.25 23.28
CA ASP A 3 3.93 -5.41 23.78
C ASP A 3 2.99 -4.95 22.64
N LEU A 4 3.46 -4.99 21.42
CA LEU A 4 2.71 -4.67 20.20
C LEU A 4 3.32 -5.40 18.99
N PHE A 5 2.60 -5.45 17.89
CA PHE A 5 3.04 -5.99 16.62
C PHE A 5 3.01 -4.90 15.55
N ILE A 6 4.03 -4.85 14.69
CA ILE A 6 4.08 -3.95 13.54
C ILE A 6 4.42 -4.70 12.26
N SER A 7 3.67 -4.43 11.18
CA SER A 7 3.97 -4.88 9.83
C SER A 7 3.51 -3.82 8.82
N LEU A 8 4.47 -3.14 8.20
CA LEU A 8 4.21 -2.12 7.19
C LEU A 8 4.42 -2.69 5.78
N SER A 9 3.72 -3.77 5.48
CA SER A 9 3.77 -4.41 4.16
C SER A 9 3.21 -3.48 3.08
N ASP A 10 3.92 -3.41 1.95
CA ASP A 10 3.57 -2.61 0.77
C ASP A 10 3.73 -3.42 -0.52
N ASN A 11 3.78 -4.74 -0.40
CA ASN A 11 4.04 -5.67 -1.48
C ASN A 11 2.75 -6.36 -1.94
N ILE A 12 2.54 -6.41 -3.25
CA ILE A 12 1.37 -7.07 -3.86
C ILE A 12 1.31 -8.59 -3.64
N GLN A 13 2.35 -9.22 -3.09
CA GLN A 13 2.32 -10.61 -2.63
C GLN A 13 1.67 -10.79 -1.27
N GLU A 14 1.60 -9.72 -0.44
CA GLU A 14 0.89 -9.78 0.82
C GLU A 14 -0.61 -9.72 0.55
N THR A 15 -1.31 -10.80 0.84
CA THR A 15 -2.73 -10.95 0.53
C THR A 15 -3.62 -11.05 1.75
N PHE A 16 -3.40 -12.01 2.64
CA PHE A 16 -4.17 -12.16 3.87
C PHE A 16 -3.42 -11.67 5.09
N GLY A 17 -2.12 -12.01 5.20
CA GLY A 17 -1.27 -11.68 6.34
C GLY A 17 -1.60 -12.50 7.58
N LEU A 18 -1.08 -13.71 7.68
CA LEU A 18 -1.25 -14.54 8.87
C LEU A 18 -0.59 -13.92 10.10
N THR A 19 0.49 -13.18 9.94
CA THR A 19 1.26 -12.63 11.06
C THR A 19 0.48 -11.64 11.94
N PRO A 20 -0.37 -10.73 11.42
CA PRO A 20 -1.28 -9.95 12.26
C PRO A 20 -2.29 -10.83 13.00
N ALA A 21 -2.84 -11.85 12.36
CA ALA A 21 -3.77 -12.77 13.01
C ALA A 21 -3.11 -13.54 14.17
N GLU A 22 -1.87 -14.01 14.00
CA GLU A 22 -1.08 -14.66 15.04
C GLU A 22 -0.77 -13.69 16.20
N ALA A 23 -0.43 -12.45 15.89
CA ALA A 23 -0.20 -11.41 16.88
C ALA A 23 -1.48 -11.10 17.69
N MET A 24 -2.61 -10.96 17.01
CA MET A 24 -3.92 -10.78 17.66
C MET A 24 -4.30 -11.98 18.51
N ALA A 25 -4.06 -13.22 18.05
CA ALA A 25 -4.26 -14.43 18.84
C ALA A 25 -3.41 -14.43 20.11
N ALA A 26 -2.20 -13.86 20.06
CA ALA A 26 -1.35 -13.65 21.22
C ALA A 26 -1.80 -12.49 22.13
N GLY A 27 -2.82 -11.72 21.73
CA GLY A 27 -3.35 -10.58 22.48
C GLY A 27 -2.52 -9.29 22.29
N LEU A 28 -1.79 -9.16 21.16
CA LEU A 28 -1.03 -7.97 20.83
C LEU A 28 -1.86 -7.01 19.96
N PRO A 29 -1.87 -5.70 20.25
CA PRO A 29 -2.40 -4.71 19.33
C PRO A 29 -1.50 -4.61 18.10
N CYS A 30 -2.09 -4.40 16.92
CA CYS A 30 -1.40 -4.40 15.65
C CYS A 30 -1.27 -2.98 15.07
N VAL A 31 -0.10 -2.62 14.55
CA VAL A 31 0.10 -1.48 13.65
C VAL A 31 0.45 -2.05 12.28
N VAL A 32 -0.47 -1.95 11.33
CA VAL A 32 -0.32 -2.55 10.00
C VAL A 32 -0.66 -1.54 8.92
N THR A 33 -0.18 -1.73 7.70
CA THR A 33 -0.61 -0.93 6.56
C THR A 33 -2.08 -1.16 6.24
N ASP A 34 -2.76 -0.12 5.75
CA ASP A 34 -4.10 -0.22 5.16
C ASP A 34 -3.98 -0.85 3.76
N TRP A 35 -3.69 -2.16 3.73
CA TRP A 35 -3.26 -2.92 2.58
C TRP A 35 -3.99 -4.25 2.52
N ASP A 36 -4.66 -4.50 1.38
CA ASP A 36 -5.36 -5.74 1.04
C ASP A 36 -5.96 -6.49 2.26
N GLY A 37 -5.59 -7.73 2.49
CA GLY A 37 -6.13 -8.59 3.55
C GLY A 37 -5.87 -8.11 4.99
N TYR A 38 -4.94 -7.18 5.21
CA TYR A 38 -4.81 -6.54 6.52
C TYR A 38 -6.07 -5.75 6.91
N ARG A 39 -6.83 -5.26 5.92
CA ARG A 39 -8.13 -4.61 6.15
C ARG A 39 -9.18 -5.55 6.69
N ASP A 40 -9.12 -6.81 6.26
CA ASP A 40 -10.03 -7.86 6.71
C ASP A 40 -9.61 -8.41 8.08
N THR A 41 -8.31 -8.34 8.40
CA THR A 41 -7.76 -8.90 9.63
C THR A 41 -7.83 -7.90 10.78
N VAL A 42 -7.39 -6.63 10.59
CA VAL A 42 -7.27 -5.62 11.64
C VAL A 42 -8.32 -4.52 11.48
N ARG A 43 -9.19 -4.34 12.47
CA ARG A 43 -10.15 -3.22 12.52
C ARG A 43 -9.46 -2.00 13.09
N HIS A 44 -9.39 -0.94 12.29
CA HIS A 44 -8.76 0.32 12.69
C HIS A 44 -9.42 0.92 13.93
N GLY A 45 -8.60 1.26 14.95
CA GLY A 45 -9.08 1.82 16.21
C GLY A 45 -9.68 0.81 17.20
N VAL A 46 -9.82 -0.47 16.84
CA VAL A 46 -10.42 -1.53 17.67
C VAL A 46 -9.38 -2.59 18.05
N ASP A 47 -8.76 -3.23 17.07
CA ASP A 47 -7.76 -4.29 17.26
C ASP A 47 -6.34 -3.77 17.08
N GLY A 48 -6.20 -2.56 16.53
CA GLY A 48 -4.95 -1.92 16.19
C GLY A 48 -5.16 -0.71 15.27
N PHE A 49 -4.11 -0.29 14.61
CA PHE A 49 -4.12 0.85 13.68
C PHE A 49 -3.73 0.40 12.27
N ARG A 50 -4.51 0.83 11.27
CA ARG A 50 -4.17 0.69 9.86
C ARG A 50 -3.59 1.99 9.36
N ILE A 51 -2.42 1.91 8.73
CA ILE A 51 -1.62 3.04 8.27
C ILE A 51 -1.88 3.28 6.78
N PRO A 52 -2.24 4.49 6.35
CA PRO A 52 -2.55 4.78 4.95
C PRO A 52 -1.42 4.42 3.99
N THR A 53 -1.81 3.94 2.80
CA THR A 53 -0.92 3.59 1.71
C THR A 53 -1.37 4.24 0.42
N PHE A 54 -0.44 4.55 -0.47
CA PHE A 54 -0.66 5.21 -1.75
C PHE A 54 0.07 4.43 -2.85
N SER A 55 -0.55 4.30 -4.01
CA SER A 55 0.01 3.65 -5.18
C SER A 55 -0.23 4.48 -6.44
N PRO A 56 0.43 4.18 -7.57
CA PRO A 56 0.07 4.75 -8.86
C PRO A 56 -1.39 4.48 -9.21
N ARG A 57 -1.99 5.37 -9.99
CA ARG A 57 -3.32 5.13 -10.56
C ARG A 57 -3.29 3.92 -11.51
N PRO A 58 -4.42 3.22 -11.67
CA PRO A 58 -4.56 2.16 -12.66
C PRO A 58 -4.10 2.59 -14.07
N GLY A 59 -3.42 1.71 -14.78
CA GLY A 59 -2.87 1.94 -16.11
C GLY A 59 -1.40 2.36 -16.14
N LEU A 60 -0.80 2.78 -15.00
CA LEU A 60 0.61 3.20 -14.97
C LEU A 60 1.63 2.06 -14.89
N GLY A 61 1.19 0.81 -14.90
CA GLY A 61 2.07 -0.36 -14.84
C GLY A 61 1.99 -1.26 -16.06
N GLU A 62 1.46 -0.79 -17.21
CA GLU A 62 1.33 -1.61 -18.41
C GLU A 62 2.70 -2.03 -18.98
N ASP A 63 3.72 -1.19 -18.85
CA ASP A 63 5.09 -1.50 -19.22
C ASP A 63 5.72 -2.58 -18.34
N LEU A 64 5.41 -2.60 -17.04
CA LEU A 64 5.82 -3.66 -16.12
C LEU A 64 5.20 -4.99 -16.54
N ALA A 65 3.90 -4.99 -16.81
CA ALA A 65 3.16 -6.15 -17.23
C ALA A 65 3.70 -6.68 -18.57
N PHE A 66 3.91 -5.80 -19.55
CA PHE A 66 4.46 -6.15 -20.87
C PHE A 66 5.86 -6.76 -20.76
N ASN A 67 6.76 -6.14 -20.02
CA ASN A 67 8.14 -6.62 -19.86
C ASN A 67 8.18 -7.96 -19.12
N HIS A 68 7.31 -8.15 -18.13
CA HIS A 68 7.20 -9.42 -17.42
C HIS A 68 6.61 -10.53 -18.31
N ASP A 69 5.60 -10.23 -19.11
CA ASP A 69 4.98 -11.19 -20.03
C ASP A 69 5.95 -11.69 -21.10
N ASN A 70 6.82 -10.80 -21.60
CA ASN A 70 7.84 -11.14 -22.58
C ASN A 70 9.11 -11.76 -21.98
N GLY A 71 9.16 -11.97 -20.66
CA GLY A 71 10.31 -12.58 -19.99
C GLY A 71 11.51 -11.65 -19.82
N TRP A 72 11.38 -10.35 -20.13
CA TRP A 72 12.45 -9.36 -19.95
C TRP A 72 12.57 -8.91 -18.49
N LEU A 73 11.53 -9.12 -17.71
CA LEU A 73 11.45 -8.80 -16.30
C LEU A 73 11.11 -10.06 -15.51
N SER A 74 11.98 -10.46 -14.57
CA SER A 74 11.69 -11.56 -13.66
C SER A 74 10.49 -11.23 -12.76
N TYR A 75 9.88 -12.25 -12.17
CA TYR A 75 8.78 -12.06 -11.21
C TYR A 75 9.21 -11.20 -10.02
N ASP A 76 10.38 -11.46 -9.45
CA ASP A 76 10.89 -10.70 -8.31
C ASP A 76 11.09 -9.22 -8.65
N ASN A 77 11.62 -8.93 -9.85
CA ASN A 77 11.79 -7.56 -10.32
C ASN A 77 10.45 -6.89 -10.60
N TYR A 78 9.46 -7.61 -11.11
CA TYR A 78 8.10 -7.11 -11.34
C TYR A 78 7.44 -6.71 -10.01
N VAL A 79 7.43 -7.62 -9.04
CA VAL A 79 6.87 -7.38 -7.70
C VAL A 79 7.66 -6.29 -6.97
N GLY A 80 8.99 -6.35 -7.04
CA GLY A 80 9.86 -5.36 -6.42
C GLY A 80 9.65 -3.95 -6.99
N ALA A 81 9.48 -3.82 -8.31
CA ALA A 81 9.18 -2.54 -8.94
C ALA A 81 7.81 -1.98 -8.47
N ALA A 82 6.78 -2.81 -8.41
CA ALA A 82 5.47 -2.41 -7.91
C ALA A 82 5.53 -1.93 -6.44
N ALA A 83 6.24 -2.66 -5.58
CA ALA A 83 6.43 -2.29 -4.19
C ALA A 83 7.22 -0.98 -4.02
N GLN A 84 8.20 -0.70 -4.88
CA GLN A 84 8.93 0.59 -4.85
C GLN A 84 8.04 1.80 -5.14
N MET A 85 6.90 1.58 -5.80
CA MET A 85 5.94 2.63 -6.15
C MET A 85 4.77 2.70 -5.16
N THR A 86 4.80 1.95 -4.06
CA THR A 86 3.83 2.01 -2.97
C THR A 86 4.43 2.77 -1.81
N ALA A 87 3.79 3.86 -1.40
CA ALA A 87 4.23 4.68 -0.28
C ALA A 87 3.35 4.44 0.96
N VAL A 88 3.97 4.39 2.13
CA VAL A 88 3.31 4.30 3.43
C VAL A 88 3.35 5.66 4.12
N ASP A 89 2.29 6.06 4.80
CA ASP A 89 2.28 7.29 5.62
C ASP A 89 3.11 7.10 6.90
N LEU A 90 4.40 7.42 6.83
CA LEU A 90 5.32 7.26 7.97
C LEU A 90 4.96 8.13 9.17
N PRO A 91 4.50 9.39 9.03
CA PRO A 91 3.98 10.16 10.16
C PRO A 91 2.81 9.48 10.87
N ALA A 92 1.84 8.95 10.13
CA ALA A 92 0.73 8.21 10.72
C ALA A 92 1.20 6.94 11.46
N ALA A 93 2.18 6.22 10.91
CA ALA A 93 2.78 5.06 11.57
C ALA A 93 3.46 5.45 12.89
N ALA A 94 4.25 6.52 12.89
CA ALA A 94 4.92 7.01 14.08
C ALA A 94 3.91 7.41 15.17
N ASN A 95 2.84 8.12 14.80
CA ASN A 95 1.77 8.53 15.74
C ASN A 95 1.05 7.31 16.34
N ALA A 96 0.74 6.30 15.52
CA ALA A 96 0.10 5.07 15.99
C ALA A 96 0.99 4.30 16.98
N LEU A 97 2.29 4.20 16.69
CA LEU A 97 3.27 3.60 17.59
C LEU A 97 3.38 4.35 18.91
N SER A 98 3.53 5.69 18.85
CA SER A 98 3.59 6.53 20.07
C SER A 98 2.35 6.36 20.93
N ALA A 99 1.15 6.36 20.33
CA ALA A 99 -0.10 6.16 21.05
C ALA A 99 -0.15 4.82 21.81
N LEU A 100 0.38 3.75 21.20
CA LEU A 100 0.45 2.44 21.86
C LEU A 100 1.58 2.36 22.89
N ILE A 101 2.73 2.99 22.65
CA ILE A 101 3.87 2.99 23.58
C ILE A 101 3.48 3.73 24.86
N ASP A 102 2.86 4.90 24.72
CA ASP A 102 2.56 5.78 25.84
C ASP A 102 1.32 5.34 26.63
N ASN A 103 0.46 4.48 26.06
CA ASN A 103 -0.78 4.06 26.70
C ASN A 103 -0.89 2.54 26.89
N PRO A 104 -0.44 1.99 28.03
CA PRO A 104 -0.58 0.55 28.33
C PRO A 104 -2.04 0.09 28.42
N GLY A 105 -2.96 0.97 28.79
CA GLY A 105 -4.40 0.68 28.83
C GLY A 105 -4.95 0.38 27.43
N LEU A 106 -4.62 1.26 26.49
CA LEU A 106 -5.00 1.10 25.06
C LEU A 106 -4.44 -0.20 24.48
N ARG A 107 -3.16 -0.52 24.77
CA ARG A 107 -2.57 -1.80 24.34
C ARG A 107 -3.38 -3.01 24.81
N ARG A 108 -3.75 -3.01 26.10
CA ARG A 108 -4.55 -4.12 26.67
C ARG A 108 -5.93 -4.23 26.03
N THR A 109 -6.62 -3.11 25.87
CA THR A 109 -7.96 -3.08 25.28
C THR A 109 -7.95 -3.58 23.84
N MET A 110 -7.06 -3.03 22.99
CA MET A 110 -6.94 -3.45 21.59
C MET A 110 -6.47 -4.89 21.46
N GLY A 111 -5.50 -5.33 22.25
CA GLY A 111 -5.02 -6.71 22.25
C GLY A 111 -6.11 -7.71 22.66
N ALA A 112 -6.93 -7.38 23.67
CA ALA A 112 -8.06 -8.21 24.07
C ALA A 112 -9.13 -8.29 22.97
N ALA A 113 -9.48 -7.16 22.33
CA ALA A 113 -10.43 -7.12 21.22
C ALA A 113 -9.94 -7.95 20.02
N GLY A 114 -8.64 -7.85 19.69
CA GLY A 114 -8.01 -8.64 18.63
C GLY A 114 -8.08 -10.14 18.92
N ARG A 115 -7.72 -10.56 20.14
CA ARG A 115 -7.79 -11.97 20.53
C ARG A 115 -9.22 -12.52 20.51
N GLN A 116 -10.18 -11.74 20.97
CA GLN A 116 -11.58 -12.11 20.91
C GLN A 116 -12.02 -12.37 19.47
N ARG A 117 -11.71 -11.43 18.55
CA ARG A 117 -12.04 -11.57 17.13
C ARG A 117 -11.43 -12.81 16.50
N ILE A 118 -10.15 -13.10 16.77
CA ILE A 118 -9.53 -14.34 16.26
C ILE A 118 -10.32 -15.57 16.69
N THR A 119 -10.68 -15.65 17.96
CA THR A 119 -11.44 -16.79 18.49
C THR A 119 -12.83 -16.91 17.87
N GLU A 120 -13.51 -15.79 17.63
CA GLU A 120 -14.90 -15.78 17.14
C GLU A 120 -15.01 -15.90 15.61
N GLU A 121 -14.02 -15.42 14.86
CA GLU A 121 -14.15 -15.28 13.40
C GLU A 121 -13.12 -16.09 12.60
N LEU A 122 -11.87 -16.18 13.07
CA LEU A 122 -10.73 -16.70 12.32
C LEU A 122 -10.15 -18.00 12.87
N ASP A 123 -10.67 -18.51 13.99
CA ASP A 123 -10.31 -19.83 14.49
C ASP A 123 -10.72 -20.92 13.47
N TRP A 124 -9.93 -21.96 13.35
CA TRP A 124 -10.20 -23.06 12.41
C TRP A 124 -11.57 -23.70 12.60
N SER A 125 -12.09 -23.74 13.82
CA SER A 125 -13.45 -24.22 14.12
C SER A 125 -14.54 -23.37 13.45
N GLN A 126 -14.26 -22.11 13.15
CA GLN A 126 -15.15 -21.19 12.42
C GLN A 126 -14.88 -21.19 10.92
N VAL A 127 -13.62 -21.24 10.53
CA VAL A 127 -13.19 -21.10 9.13
C VAL A 127 -13.52 -22.35 8.32
N ILE A 128 -13.27 -23.57 8.86
CA ILE A 128 -13.48 -24.83 8.14
C ILE A 128 -14.94 -25.03 7.69
N PRO A 129 -15.95 -24.83 8.56
CA PRO A 129 -17.34 -24.94 8.12
C PRO A 129 -17.73 -23.97 7.01
N ARG A 130 -17.18 -22.74 7.04
CA ARG A 130 -17.42 -21.76 5.96
C ARG A 130 -16.83 -22.21 4.63
N TYR A 131 -15.61 -22.79 4.62
CA TYR A 131 -15.02 -23.38 3.41
C TYR A 131 -15.86 -24.53 2.88
N GLN A 132 -16.32 -25.42 3.75
CA GLN A 132 -17.16 -26.57 3.36
C GLN A 132 -18.48 -26.11 2.72
N ALA A 133 -19.14 -25.10 3.30
CA ALA A 133 -20.35 -24.51 2.73
C ALA A 133 -20.08 -23.86 1.38
N PHE A 134 -18.99 -23.10 1.25
CA PHE A 134 -18.59 -22.48 0.00
C PHE A 134 -18.25 -23.49 -1.11
N TRP A 135 -17.55 -24.55 -0.78
CA TRP A 135 -17.29 -25.64 -1.75
C TRP A 135 -18.58 -26.31 -2.21
N GLY A 136 -19.56 -26.49 -1.33
CA GLY A 136 -20.88 -26.97 -1.68
C GLY A 136 -21.58 -26.04 -2.69
N GLU A 137 -21.59 -24.75 -2.42
CA GLU A 137 -22.14 -23.74 -3.35
C GLU A 137 -21.44 -23.78 -4.72
N LEU A 138 -20.11 -23.82 -4.75
CA LEU A 138 -19.35 -23.89 -6.00
C LEU A 138 -19.62 -25.18 -6.78
N ALA A 139 -19.81 -26.30 -6.09
CA ALA A 139 -20.18 -27.57 -6.72
C ALA A 139 -21.56 -27.47 -7.39
N ASP A 140 -22.53 -26.86 -6.72
CA ASP A 140 -23.88 -26.61 -7.25
C ASP A 140 -23.84 -25.66 -8.47
N ARG A 141 -23.08 -24.56 -8.38
CA ARG A 141 -22.89 -23.62 -9.51
C ARG A 141 -22.29 -24.34 -10.72
N ARG A 142 -21.24 -25.13 -10.51
CA ARG A 142 -20.60 -25.91 -11.57
C ARG A 142 -21.55 -26.90 -12.23
N ALA A 143 -22.39 -27.59 -11.45
CA ALA A 143 -23.36 -28.54 -11.97
C ALA A 143 -24.43 -27.88 -12.84
N LYS A 144 -24.73 -26.59 -12.59
CA LYS A 144 -25.74 -25.80 -13.32
C LYS A 144 -25.15 -24.96 -14.46
N ALA A 145 -23.83 -24.78 -14.52
CA ALA A 145 -23.17 -23.92 -15.50
C ALA A 145 -23.19 -24.54 -16.90
N THR A 146 -23.56 -23.74 -17.90
CA THR A 146 -23.29 -24.05 -19.30
C THR A 146 -21.87 -23.64 -19.64
N PRO A 147 -21.03 -24.49 -20.27
CA PRO A 147 -19.68 -24.12 -20.65
C PRO A 147 -19.74 -23.00 -21.71
N GLU A 148 -19.37 -21.80 -21.35
CA GLU A 148 -19.15 -20.69 -22.28
C GLU A 148 -17.66 -20.43 -22.42
N ALA A 149 -17.17 -20.35 -23.65
CA ALA A 149 -15.81 -19.86 -23.90
C ALA A 149 -15.79 -18.36 -23.61
N PRO A 150 -14.85 -17.85 -22.79
CA PRO A 150 -14.75 -16.43 -22.56
C PRO A 150 -14.50 -15.67 -23.86
N ASP A 151 -15.27 -14.62 -24.11
CA ASP A 151 -15.05 -13.72 -25.25
C ASP A 151 -13.64 -13.11 -25.15
N GLN A 152 -12.77 -13.50 -26.07
CA GLN A 152 -11.41 -12.98 -26.13
C GLN A 152 -11.43 -11.62 -26.82
N ALA A 153 -11.95 -10.61 -26.13
CA ALA A 153 -11.75 -9.24 -26.57
C ALA A 153 -10.25 -9.00 -26.78
N ARG A 154 -9.88 -8.41 -27.92
CA ARG A 154 -8.50 -8.03 -28.23
C ARG A 154 -7.97 -7.08 -27.15
N ARG A 155 -7.22 -7.60 -26.20
CA ARG A 155 -6.54 -6.81 -25.17
C ARG A 155 -5.10 -6.57 -25.59
N LEU A 156 -4.61 -5.36 -25.43
CA LEU A 156 -3.21 -4.99 -25.69
C LEU A 156 -2.23 -5.68 -24.73
N VAL A 157 -2.72 -6.08 -23.56
CA VAL A 157 -1.93 -6.72 -22.49
C VAL A 157 -2.51 -8.11 -22.23
N ASN A 158 -1.65 -9.10 -21.99
CA ASN A 158 -2.03 -10.44 -21.63
C ASN A 158 -2.92 -10.41 -20.36
N PRO A 159 -4.16 -10.97 -20.40
CA PRO A 159 -5.06 -10.96 -19.25
C PRO A 159 -4.52 -11.72 -18.02
N ARG A 160 -3.49 -12.55 -18.19
CA ARG A 160 -2.79 -13.22 -17.07
C ARG A 160 -1.74 -12.33 -16.40
N ARG A 161 -1.30 -11.27 -17.07
CA ARG A 161 -0.22 -10.37 -16.64
C ARG A 161 -0.61 -8.95 -16.98
N THR A 162 -1.66 -8.49 -16.35
CA THR A 162 -2.19 -7.15 -16.54
C THR A 162 -1.35 -6.13 -15.75
N ASP A 163 -1.62 -4.84 -15.98
CA ASP A 163 -1.09 -3.75 -15.17
C ASP A 163 -1.29 -4.03 -13.67
N PRO A 164 -0.23 -4.04 -12.84
CA PRO A 164 -0.33 -4.35 -11.42
C PRO A 164 -1.21 -3.36 -10.66
N PHE A 165 -1.21 -2.08 -11.03
CA PHE A 165 -2.01 -1.06 -10.35
C PHE A 165 -3.49 -1.12 -10.71
N THR A 166 -3.83 -1.74 -11.85
CA THR A 166 -5.21 -2.10 -12.18
C THR A 166 -5.63 -3.39 -11.46
N LEU A 167 -4.79 -4.42 -11.50
CA LEU A 167 -5.08 -5.71 -10.88
C LEU A 167 -5.26 -5.60 -9.37
N PHE A 168 -4.41 -4.81 -8.74
CA PHE A 168 -4.36 -4.61 -7.29
C PHE A 168 -4.92 -3.25 -6.85
N ALA A 169 -5.83 -2.65 -7.64
CA ALA A 169 -6.37 -1.32 -7.36
C ALA A 169 -7.08 -1.20 -6.01
N ALA A 170 -7.57 -2.31 -5.46
CA ALA A 170 -8.20 -2.34 -4.14
C ALA A 170 -7.20 -2.45 -2.96
N TYR A 171 -5.91 -2.68 -3.22
CA TYR A 171 -4.91 -2.91 -2.17
C TYR A 171 -4.54 -1.63 -1.40
N PRO A 172 -4.20 -0.50 -2.04
CA PRO A 172 -3.87 0.72 -1.33
C PRO A 172 -5.12 1.37 -0.74
N THR A 173 -4.93 2.27 0.20
CA THR A 173 -6.02 3.12 0.71
C THR A 173 -6.65 3.92 -0.43
N ARG A 174 -5.80 4.52 -1.28
CA ARG A 174 -6.20 5.21 -2.50
C ARG A 174 -5.00 5.44 -3.44
N PRO A 175 -5.22 5.65 -4.73
CA PRO A 175 -4.18 6.16 -5.63
C PRO A 175 -3.84 7.62 -5.31
N LEU A 176 -2.64 8.04 -5.71
CA LEU A 176 -2.24 9.45 -5.72
C LEU A 176 -3.11 10.22 -6.74
N GLN A 177 -3.64 11.36 -6.34
CA GLN A 177 -4.56 12.16 -7.16
C GLN A 177 -3.88 13.42 -7.69
N ALA A 178 -4.37 13.92 -8.81
CA ALA A 178 -3.85 15.16 -9.43
C ALA A 178 -3.94 16.38 -8.51
N SER A 179 -4.94 16.43 -7.63
CA SER A 179 -5.15 17.50 -6.65
C SER A 179 -4.28 17.38 -5.39
N ASP A 180 -3.63 16.22 -5.16
CA ASP A 180 -2.78 16.03 -3.98
C ASP A 180 -1.61 17.02 -4.01
N ARG A 181 -1.31 17.62 -2.87
CA ARG A 181 -0.22 18.58 -2.73
C ARG A 181 0.95 17.94 -2.00
N LEU A 182 2.14 18.13 -2.57
CA LEU A 182 3.38 17.56 -2.08
C LEU A 182 4.30 18.68 -1.58
N ARG A 183 4.96 18.44 -0.46
CA ARG A 183 6.01 19.25 0.15
C ARG A 183 7.25 18.44 0.41
N LEU A 184 8.37 19.09 0.74
CA LEU A 184 9.59 18.38 1.12
C LEU A 184 9.38 17.56 2.40
N GLY A 185 9.98 16.37 2.39
CA GLY A 185 10.12 15.48 3.55
C GLY A 185 11.43 15.67 4.29
N ALA A 186 12.19 14.58 4.46
CA ALA A 186 13.47 14.58 5.18
C ALA A 186 14.61 15.24 4.39
N ALA A 187 14.63 15.06 3.06
CA ALA A 187 15.61 15.72 2.20
C ALA A 187 15.21 17.18 1.95
N ARG A 188 16.19 18.09 1.97
CA ARG A 188 15.97 19.52 1.73
C ARG A 188 16.42 19.99 0.34
N ASP A 189 17.18 19.17 -0.34
CA ASP A 189 17.76 19.42 -1.65
C ASP A 189 18.05 18.10 -2.39
N TRP A 190 18.46 18.22 -3.66
CA TRP A 190 18.76 17.04 -4.48
C TRP A 190 19.97 16.22 -3.96
N PRO A 191 21.10 16.81 -3.53
CA PRO A 191 22.18 16.03 -2.92
C PRO A 191 21.75 15.21 -1.72
N GLY A 192 20.92 15.79 -0.84
CA GLY A 192 20.33 15.07 0.30
C GLY A 192 19.42 13.92 -0.14
N ALA A 193 18.60 14.14 -1.17
CA ALA A 193 17.76 13.09 -1.76
C ALA A 193 18.62 11.97 -2.38
N GLN A 194 19.66 12.30 -3.15
CA GLN A 194 20.57 11.31 -3.73
C GLN A 194 21.26 10.44 -2.67
N ALA A 195 21.67 11.02 -1.55
CA ALA A 195 22.27 10.26 -0.46
C ALA A 195 21.31 9.18 0.11
N ILE A 196 20.01 9.44 0.09
CA ILE A 196 18.99 8.46 0.49
C ILE A 196 18.76 7.45 -0.64
N LEU A 197 18.60 7.91 -1.87
CA LEU A 197 18.23 7.11 -3.04
C LEU A 197 19.38 6.24 -3.59
N SER A 198 20.63 6.49 -3.21
CA SER A 198 21.78 5.65 -3.57
C SER A 198 21.85 4.32 -2.81
N ARG A 199 20.97 4.11 -1.83
CA ARG A 199 20.94 2.86 -1.06
C ARG A 199 20.37 1.73 -1.90
N ASN A 200 20.88 0.51 -1.72
CA ASN A 200 20.50 -0.67 -2.50
C ASN A 200 18.97 -0.87 -2.60
N LEU A 201 18.25 -0.65 -1.50
CA LEU A 201 16.80 -0.80 -1.48
C LEU A 201 16.10 0.20 -2.42
N ALA A 202 16.55 1.47 -2.45
CA ALA A 202 15.97 2.49 -3.30
C ALA A 202 16.30 2.27 -4.79
N MET A 203 17.38 1.57 -5.09
CA MET A 203 17.79 1.26 -6.46
C MET A 203 16.96 0.14 -7.09
N ALA A 204 16.22 -0.66 -6.30
CA ALA A 204 15.30 -1.66 -6.83
C ALA A 204 14.20 -0.96 -7.66
N GLY A 205 14.04 -1.37 -8.92
CA GLY A 205 13.07 -0.76 -9.84
C GLY A 205 13.45 0.62 -10.38
N ARG A 206 14.67 1.11 -10.15
CA ARG A 206 15.13 2.45 -10.61
C ARG A 206 14.92 2.69 -12.12
N TRP A 207 15.04 1.64 -12.91
CA TRP A 207 14.82 1.66 -14.37
C TRP A 207 13.38 2.06 -14.77
N ALA A 208 12.39 1.89 -13.87
CA ALA A 208 10.99 2.22 -14.11
C ALA A 208 10.63 3.65 -13.70
N MET A 209 11.58 4.41 -13.14
CA MET A 209 11.37 5.76 -12.62
C MET A 209 11.84 6.84 -13.62
N ALA A 210 11.54 8.08 -13.31
CA ALA A 210 12.07 9.25 -14.00
C ALA A 210 13.59 9.38 -13.81
N SER A 211 14.28 10.12 -14.67
CA SER A 211 15.71 10.37 -14.54
C SER A 211 16.04 11.19 -13.28
N ASP A 212 17.33 11.28 -12.94
CA ASP A 212 17.79 12.08 -11.80
C ASP A 212 17.50 13.58 -12.05
N GLU A 213 17.69 14.06 -13.28
CA GLU A 213 17.41 15.45 -13.67
C GLU A 213 15.92 15.76 -13.56
N GLU A 214 15.04 14.81 -13.93
CA GLU A 214 13.60 14.98 -13.80
C GLU A 214 13.17 14.97 -12.34
N CYS A 215 13.73 14.07 -11.51
CA CYS A 215 13.49 14.06 -10.08
C CYS A 215 14.00 15.33 -9.40
N GLN A 216 15.17 15.83 -9.79
CA GLN A 216 15.70 17.11 -9.31
C GLN A 216 14.76 18.24 -9.67
N ALA A 217 14.28 18.33 -10.92
CA ALA A 217 13.36 19.37 -11.35
C ALA A 217 12.04 19.36 -10.54
N VAL A 218 11.56 18.18 -10.14
CA VAL A 218 10.41 18.06 -9.22
C VAL A 218 10.74 18.68 -7.87
N LEU A 219 11.88 18.36 -7.28
CA LEU A 219 12.30 18.93 -6.00
C LEU A 219 12.48 20.44 -6.08
N ASP A 220 13.14 20.92 -7.12
CA ASP A 220 13.37 22.36 -7.33
C ASP A 220 12.05 23.13 -7.41
N LEU A 221 11.05 22.58 -8.09
CA LEU A 221 9.71 23.15 -8.16
C LEU A 221 9.05 23.21 -6.76
N VAL A 222 9.11 22.11 -6.00
CA VAL A 222 8.53 22.05 -4.66
C VAL A 222 9.26 22.99 -3.69
N VAL A 223 10.58 23.11 -3.81
CA VAL A 223 11.38 24.07 -3.03
C VAL A 223 10.95 25.51 -3.35
N ALA A 224 10.83 25.85 -4.64
CA ALA A 224 10.49 27.20 -5.08
C ALA A 224 9.08 27.64 -4.64
N THR A 225 8.14 26.70 -4.55
CA THR A 225 6.72 27.00 -4.23
C THR A 225 6.34 26.67 -2.78
N GLY A 226 7.23 26.03 -2.01
CA GLY A 226 6.94 25.48 -0.69
C GLY A 226 6.14 24.17 -0.73
N GLU A 227 5.18 24.09 -1.64
CA GLU A 227 4.39 22.89 -1.97
C GLU A 227 3.85 22.99 -3.39
N ALA A 228 3.61 21.88 -4.06
CA ALA A 228 3.04 21.83 -5.40
C ALA A 228 2.00 20.72 -5.53
N SER A 229 0.95 20.94 -6.35
CA SER A 229 0.04 19.85 -6.68
C SER A 229 0.69 18.84 -7.64
N VAL A 230 0.24 17.60 -7.61
CA VAL A 230 0.66 16.58 -8.59
C VAL A 230 0.37 17.06 -10.01
N ALA A 231 -0.77 17.73 -10.24
CA ALA A 231 -1.13 18.30 -11.54
C ALA A 231 -0.12 19.34 -12.00
N ASP A 232 0.31 20.29 -11.15
CA ASP A 232 1.28 21.34 -11.49
C ASP A 232 2.65 20.74 -11.80
N ILE A 233 3.09 19.76 -11.00
CA ILE A 233 4.35 19.04 -11.22
C ILE A 233 4.33 18.36 -12.60
N LEU A 234 3.26 17.61 -12.91
CA LEU A 234 3.15 16.91 -14.18
C LEU A 234 2.98 17.87 -15.37
N ALA A 235 2.31 19.01 -15.18
CA ALA A 235 2.19 20.02 -16.22
C ALA A 235 3.55 20.63 -16.61
N ALA A 236 4.47 20.76 -15.66
CA ALA A 236 5.82 21.26 -15.89
C ALA A 236 6.72 20.26 -16.65
N MET A 237 6.29 19.01 -16.84
CA MET A 237 7.06 17.94 -17.48
C MET A 237 6.60 17.65 -18.92
N PRO A 238 7.52 17.24 -19.82
CA PRO A 238 7.15 16.79 -21.16
C PRO A 238 6.12 15.67 -21.13
N ALA A 239 5.08 15.76 -21.95
CA ALA A 239 3.95 14.81 -21.94
C ALA A 239 4.36 13.33 -21.98
N PRO A 240 5.34 12.88 -22.79
CA PRO A 240 5.77 11.47 -22.81
C PRO A 240 6.47 11.02 -21.51
N ARG A 241 6.95 11.96 -20.69
CA ARG A 241 7.68 11.66 -19.44
C ARG A 241 6.80 11.67 -18.20
N ARG A 242 5.59 12.24 -18.27
CA ARG A 242 4.66 12.38 -17.14
C ARG A 242 4.38 11.06 -16.43
N PRO A 243 4.14 9.91 -17.10
CA PRO A 243 3.91 8.64 -16.41
C PRO A 243 5.09 8.19 -15.53
N TYR A 244 6.32 8.44 -15.99
CA TYR A 244 7.53 8.13 -15.22
C TYR A 244 7.70 9.05 -14.01
N VAL A 245 7.41 10.34 -14.20
CA VAL A 245 7.46 11.33 -13.10
C VAL A 245 6.39 11.00 -12.06
N GLU A 246 5.15 10.72 -12.47
CA GLU A 246 4.05 10.36 -11.55
C GLU A 246 4.41 9.15 -10.67
N ARG A 247 4.99 8.09 -11.25
CA ARG A 247 5.52 6.95 -10.49
C ARG A 247 6.63 7.37 -9.52
N SER A 248 7.51 8.26 -9.97
CA SER A 248 8.63 8.74 -9.16
C SER A 248 8.20 9.61 -7.99
N LEU A 249 7.07 10.32 -8.06
CA LEU A 249 6.51 11.02 -6.89
C LEU A 249 6.26 10.06 -5.74
N LEU A 250 5.69 8.89 -6.01
CA LEU A 250 5.44 7.86 -5.00
C LEU A 250 6.75 7.24 -4.48
N TRP A 251 7.73 7.02 -5.37
CA TRP A 251 9.06 6.56 -4.97
C TRP A 251 9.77 7.58 -4.06
N LEU A 252 9.70 8.86 -4.39
CA LEU A 252 10.22 9.93 -3.54
C LEU A 252 9.46 10.03 -2.20
N MET A 253 8.16 9.80 -2.21
CA MET A 253 7.35 9.71 -0.97
C MET A 253 7.73 8.49 -0.13
N LYS A 254 7.92 7.32 -0.75
CA LYS A 254 8.33 6.09 -0.06
C LYS A 254 9.62 6.26 0.74
N PHE A 255 10.57 7.04 0.21
CA PHE A 255 11.84 7.32 0.87
C PHE A 255 11.84 8.65 1.66
N ASP A 256 10.67 9.18 1.95
CA ASP A 256 10.48 10.39 2.76
C ASP A 256 11.19 11.64 2.19
N ILE A 257 11.37 11.70 0.90
CA ILE A 257 11.91 12.88 0.20
C ILE A 257 10.78 13.88 -0.07
N LEU A 258 9.59 13.38 -0.40
CA LEU A 258 8.35 14.15 -0.51
C LEU A 258 7.31 13.63 0.49
N ARG A 259 6.40 14.48 0.91
CA ARG A 259 5.25 14.16 1.77
C ARG A 259 3.99 14.84 1.26
N LEU A 260 2.84 14.23 1.48
CA LEU A 260 1.57 14.94 1.34
C LEU A 260 1.50 16.11 2.34
N THR A 261 0.99 17.25 1.90
CA THR A 261 0.77 18.43 2.76
C THR A 261 -0.37 18.18 3.73
N GLU A 262 -1.46 17.60 3.24
CA GLU A 262 -2.56 17.11 4.06
C GLU A 262 -2.48 15.59 4.10
N THR A 263 -2.20 15.02 5.27
CA THR A 263 -2.40 13.59 5.48
C THR A 263 -3.88 13.31 5.29
N SER A 264 -4.23 12.42 4.37
CA SER A 264 -5.56 11.83 4.29
C SER A 264 -5.91 11.31 5.69
N SER A 265 -6.71 12.03 6.45
CA SER A 265 -7.18 11.52 7.72
C SER A 265 -8.01 10.27 7.40
N LEU A 266 -7.45 9.09 7.62
CA LEU A 266 -8.31 8.05 8.14
C LEU A 266 -9.04 8.75 9.28
N ALA A 267 -10.37 8.73 9.31
CA ALA A 267 -11.22 9.51 10.20
C ALA A 267 -10.54 9.75 11.57
N PRO A 268 -10.58 10.96 12.11
CA PRO A 268 -9.77 11.31 13.27
C PRO A 268 -9.83 10.19 14.30
N LEU A 269 -8.72 9.94 14.98
CA LEU A 269 -8.63 9.00 16.12
C LEU A 269 -9.59 9.37 17.27
N GLN A 270 -10.53 10.29 17.03
CA GLN A 270 -11.65 10.69 17.85
C GLN A 270 -12.88 9.81 17.53
N GLY A 271 -12.76 8.52 17.74
CA GLY A 271 -13.88 7.73 18.19
C GLY A 271 -13.88 7.88 19.71
N ASP A 272 -14.98 8.39 20.28
CA ASP A 272 -15.20 8.39 21.72
C ASP A 272 -14.74 7.06 22.31
N LEU A 273 -13.64 7.10 23.05
CA LEU A 273 -13.20 5.95 23.83
C LEU A 273 -14.31 5.72 24.85
N PRO A 274 -14.99 4.59 24.88
CA PRO A 274 -15.98 4.33 25.92
C PRO A 274 -15.25 4.30 27.26
N GLY A 275 -15.48 5.34 28.07
CA GLY A 275 -15.20 5.39 29.49
C GLY A 275 -13.72 5.61 29.85
N ALA A 276 -13.33 6.91 30.05
CA ALA A 276 -12.28 7.23 31.01
C ALA A 276 -12.81 7.05 32.43
#